data_63eaf1488f3c5697c7d47546c48a0d46
#
_entry.id   63eaf1488f3c5697c7d47546c48a0d46
#
_cell.length_a   1.000
_cell.length_b   1.000
_cell.length_c   1.000
_cell.angle_alpha   90.00
_cell.angle_beta   90.00
_cell.angle_gamma   90.00
#
_symmetry.space_group_name_H-M   'P 1'
#
loop_
_entity.id
_entity.type
_entity.pdbx_description
1 polymer ?
#
loop_
_entity_poly.entity_id
_entity_poly.type
_entity_poly.pdbx_seq_one_letter_code
_entity_poly.pdbx_strand_id
1 'polypeptide(L)'
;MSQHLLMIEDDARLAQMVAQYLGQSGYVVRHAATAQLGMAQLQDAHADPVDLVILDLMLPDVDGLEVCRRIRAMPGAQASVAVLMLTAKGDPTDRIIGLEIGADDYLPKPFEPRELLARVRAVLRRRADGPRMDTAMLLRFGSLAIDRDARTVQVMGAARELTSYQFDLLVALAERAGRVLTRDQIMEAVRGRELDAFDRSIDVHMGRIRAAIEVDAKTPKRILTVRGVGYVFARQQD
;
A
#
# COMPACT_ATOMS: atom_id res chain seq x y z
N MET A 1 -7.07 -20.31 -1.49
CA MET A 1 -6.14 -20.11 -2.62
C MET A 1 -4.80 -19.67 -2.05
N SER A 2 -3.69 -20.17 -2.58
CA SER A 2 -2.35 -19.73 -2.15
C SER A 2 -2.09 -18.31 -2.67
N GLN A 3 -1.51 -17.45 -1.85
CA GLN A 3 -1.15 -16.09 -2.28
C GLN A 3 0.26 -16.10 -2.90
N HIS A 4 0.40 -15.41 -4.03
CA HIS A 4 1.61 -15.39 -4.86
C HIS A 4 2.39 -14.10 -4.61
N LEU A 5 3.63 -14.24 -4.17
CA LEU A 5 4.54 -13.14 -3.92
C LEU A 5 5.64 -13.14 -4.98
N LEU A 6 6.07 -11.97 -5.40
CA LEU A 6 7.25 -11.79 -6.24
C LEU A 6 8.31 -11.04 -5.42
N MET A 7 9.46 -11.66 -5.22
CA MET A 7 10.61 -11.01 -4.60
C MET A 7 11.62 -10.62 -5.67
N ILE A 8 11.92 -9.31 -5.75
CA ILE A 8 12.94 -8.75 -6.64
C ILE A 8 14.11 -8.33 -5.75
N GLU A 9 15.17 -9.11 -5.77
CA GLU A 9 16.30 -9.03 -4.84
C GLU A 9 17.52 -9.69 -5.49
N ASP A 10 18.67 -9.06 -5.52
CA ASP A 10 19.88 -9.60 -6.11
C ASP A 10 20.65 -10.56 -5.19
N ASP A 11 20.50 -10.41 -3.85
CA ASP A 11 21.06 -11.37 -2.91
C ASP A 11 20.27 -12.70 -2.92
N ALA A 12 20.80 -13.67 -3.65
CA ALA A 12 20.18 -14.99 -3.77
C ALA A 12 20.05 -15.75 -2.43
N ARG A 13 20.94 -15.49 -1.44
CA ARG A 13 20.86 -16.11 -0.12
C ARG A 13 19.70 -15.53 0.67
N LEU A 14 19.58 -14.22 0.67
CA LEU A 14 18.44 -13.53 1.30
C LEU A 14 17.13 -13.97 0.64
N ALA A 15 17.07 -14.00 -0.69
CA ALA A 15 15.89 -14.42 -1.43
C ALA A 15 15.47 -15.86 -1.09
N GLN A 16 16.44 -16.79 -1.03
CA GLN A 16 16.18 -18.19 -0.67
C GLN A 16 15.66 -18.31 0.77
N MET A 17 16.28 -17.61 1.72
CA MET A 17 15.86 -17.61 3.12
C MET A 17 14.41 -17.09 3.26
N VAL A 18 14.11 -15.96 2.60
CA VAL A 18 12.78 -15.36 2.61
C VAL A 18 11.75 -16.27 1.97
N ALA A 19 12.06 -16.84 0.80
CA ALA A 19 11.16 -17.77 0.11
C ALA A 19 10.85 -19.02 0.95
N GLN A 20 11.85 -19.58 1.60
CA GLN A 20 11.66 -20.72 2.50
C GLN A 20 10.79 -20.36 3.71
N TYR A 21 11.07 -19.23 4.36
CA TYR A 21 10.33 -18.78 5.54
C TYR A 21 8.87 -18.44 5.25
N LEU A 22 8.63 -17.70 4.17
CA LEU A 22 7.27 -17.35 3.73
C LEU A 22 6.52 -18.56 3.18
N GLY A 23 7.22 -19.50 2.51
CA GLY A 23 6.67 -20.78 2.05
C GLY A 23 6.10 -21.62 3.18
N GLN A 24 6.79 -21.68 4.33
CA GLN A 24 6.28 -22.36 5.56
C GLN A 24 5.00 -21.71 6.11
N SER A 25 4.74 -20.46 5.73
CA SER A 25 3.53 -19.72 6.10
C SER A 25 2.42 -19.80 5.04
N GLY A 26 2.59 -20.62 4.00
CA GLY A 26 1.58 -20.88 2.97
C GLY A 26 1.62 -19.94 1.76
N TYR A 27 2.68 -19.14 1.60
CA TYR A 27 2.88 -18.27 0.44
C TYR A 27 3.66 -18.98 -0.66
N VAL A 28 3.35 -18.67 -1.92
CA VAL A 28 4.17 -19.06 -3.07
C VAL A 28 5.05 -17.88 -3.44
N VAL A 29 6.36 -18.01 -3.29
CA VAL A 29 7.32 -16.93 -3.56
C VAL A 29 8.08 -17.23 -4.84
N ARG A 30 7.94 -16.34 -5.84
CA ARG A 30 8.78 -16.30 -7.04
C ARG A 30 9.92 -15.31 -6.80
N HIS A 31 11.09 -15.59 -7.33
CA HIS A 31 12.26 -14.74 -7.19
C HIS A 31 12.75 -14.24 -8.55
N ALA A 32 13.18 -12.99 -8.58
CA ALA A 32 13.84 -12.35 -9.69
C ALA A 32 15.08 -11.61 -9.17
N ALA A 33 16.25 -11.91 -9.71
CA ALA A 33 17.52 -11.32 -9.28
C ALA A 33 17.77 -9.91 -9.86
N THR A 34 16.92 -9.43 -10.76
CA THR A 34 17.04 -8.13 -11.40
C THR A 34 15.67 -7.49 -11.60
N ALA A 35 15.64 -6.17 -11.72
CA ALA A 35 14.44 -5.43 -12.05
C ALA A 35 13.81 -5.90 -13.37
N GLN A 36 14.65 -6.13 -14.39
CA GLN A 36 14.19 -6.59 -15.70
C GLN A 36 13.44 -7.92 -15.62
N LEU A 37 14.00 -8.91 -14.89
CA LEU A 37 13.36 -10.21 -14.70
C LEU A 37 12.05 -10.08 -13.89
N GLY A 38 12.06 -9.25 -12.84
CA GLY A 38 10.89 -8.99 -12.02
C GLY A 38 9.75 -8.37 -12.83
N MET A 39 10.05 -7.36 -13.63
CA MET A 39 9.06 -6.70 -14.49
C MET A 39 8.50 -7.66 -15.55
N ALA A 40 9.34 -8.51 -16.13
CA ALA A 40 8.89 -9.54 -17.08
C ALA A 40 7.92 -10.54 -16.41
N GLN A 41 8.21 -10.98 -15.18
CA GLN A 41 7.33 -11.87 -14.42
C GLN A 41 5.99 -11.22 -14.03
N LEU A 42 5.97 -9.91 -13.77
CA LEU A 42 4.73 -9.17 -13.50
C LEU A 42 3.85 -9.02 -14.74
N GLN A 43 4.45 -8.95 -15.92
CA GLN A 43 3.76 -8.79 -17.21
C GLN A 43 3.33 -10.11 -17.84
N ASP A 44 3.78 -11.23 -17.31
CA ASP A 44 3.43 -12.55 -17.85
C ASP A 44 1.94 -12.87 -17.61
N ALA A 45 1.16 -12.77 -18.68
CA ALA A 45 -0.27 -13.05 -18.66
C ALA A 45 -0.62 -14.53 -18.42
N HIS A 46 0.35 -15.44 -18.55
CA HIS A 46 0.15 -16.88 -18.33
C HIS A 46 0.54 -17.33 -16.90
N ALA A 47 1.19 -16.45 -16.14
CA ALA A 47 1.53 -16.73 -14.75
C ALA A 47 0.38 -16.38 -13.80
N ASP A 48 0.36 -17.06 -12.64
CA ASP A 48 -0.56 -16.67 -11.57
C ASP A 48 -0.34 -15.20 -11.17
N PRO A 49 -1.42 -14.45 -10.93
CA PRO A 49 -1.33 -13.04 -10.58
C PRO A 49 -0.53 -12.83 -9.30
N VAL A 50 0.29 -11.80 -9.28
CA VAL A 50 1.08 -11.43 -8.09
C VAL A 50 0.22 -10.63 -7.13
N ASP A 51 0.16 -11.08 -5.88
CA ASP A 51 -0.58 -10.40 -4.81
C ASP A 51 0.25 -9.30 -4.14
N LEU A 52 1.57 -9.52 -4.03
CA LEU A 52 2.50 -8.57 -3.43
C LEU A 52 3.90 -8.71 -4.03
N VAL A 53 4.55 -7.58 -4.25
CA VAL A 53 5.95 -7.46 -4.64
C VAL A 53 6.78 -7.09 -3.41
N ILE A 54 7.80 -7.87 -3.09
CA ILE A 54 8.87 -7.52 -2.15
C ILE A 54 10.02 -7.01 -3.01
N LEU A 55 10.38 -5.74 -2.86
CA LEU A 55 11.26 -5.03 -3.79
C LEU A 55 12.47 -4.46 -3.07
N ASP A 56 13.67 -4.92 -3.43
CA ASP A 56 14.89 -4.24 -3.00
C ASP A 56 15.08 -2.91 -3.73
N LEU A 57 15.56 -1.92 -3.01
CA LEU A 57 15.94 -0.63 -3.59
C LEU A 57 17.28 -0.69 -4.32
N MET A 58 18.21 -1.53 -3.87
CA MET A 58 19.59 -1.59 -4.35
C MET A 58 19.76 -2.73 -5.37
N LEU A 59 19.01 -2.69 -6.47
CA LEU A 59 19.17 -3.68 -7.55
C LEU A 59 20.32 -3.32 -8.49
N PRO A 60 20.96 -4.32 -9.12
CA PRO A 60 22.17 -4.09 -9.94
C PRO A 60 21.90 -3.41 -11.28
N ASP A 61 20.68 -3.47 -11.79
CA ASP A 61 20.30 -3.01 -13.13
C ASP A 61 19.46 -1.72 -13.12
N VAL A 62 18.57 -1.56 -12.15
CA VAL A 62 17.67 -0.40 -12.05
C VAL A 62 17.37 -0.13 -10.57
N ASP A 63 17.39 1.14 -10.16
CA ASP A 63 16.95 1.57 -8.84
C ASP A 63 15.52 1.08 -8.53
N GLY A 64 15.30 0.46 -7.36
CA GLY A 64 14.02 -0.08 -6.95
C GLY A 64 12.90 0.99 -6.87
N LEU A 65 13.23 2.26 -6.60
CA LEU A 65 12.27 3.35 -6.68
C LEU A 65 11.73 3.52 -8.11
N GLU A 66 12.60 3.40 -9.10
CA GLU A 66 12.20 3.45 -10.52
C GLU A 66 11.37 2.22 -10.90
N VAL A 67 11.71 1.04 -10.39
CA VAL A 67 10.88 -0.18 -10.57
C VAL A 67 9.47 0.05 -10.02
N CYS A 68 9.35 0.62 -8.82
CA CYS A 68 8.04 0.95 -8.23
C CYS A 68 7.26 1.93 -9.10
N ARG A 69 7.90 2.99 -9.63
CA ARG A 69 7.25 3.92 -10.59
C ARG A 69 6.72 3.20 -11.82
N ARG A 70 7.52 2.30 -12.40
CA ARG A 70 7.12 1.50 -13.57
C ARG A 70 5.95 0.58 -13.25
N ILE A 71 5.94 -0.07 -12.09
CA ILE A 71 4.80 -0.86 -11.62
C ILE A 71 3.54 0.01 -11.53
N ARG A 72 3.63 1.21 -10.95
CA ARG A 72 2.49 2.13 -10.80
C ARG A 72 2.01 2.73 -12.14
N ALA A 73 2.86 2.75 -13.14
CA ALA A 73 2.52 3.18 -14.51
C ALA A 73 1.96 2.05 -15.40
N MET A 74 1.88 0.82 -14.90
CA MET A 74 1.30 -0.31 -15.64
C MET A 74 -0.21 -0.12 -15.85
N PRO A 75 -0.78 -0.67 -16.93
CA PRO A 75 -2.22 -0.66 -17.14
C PRO A 75 -2.93 -1.67 -16.21
N GLY A 76 -4.17 -1.34 -15.82
CA GLY A 76 -5.08 -2.27 -15.15
C GLY A 76 -4.69 -2.62 -13.70
N ALA A 77 -5.02 -3.83 -13.27
CA ALA A 77 -4.87 -4.28 -11.89
C ALA A 77 -3.41 -4.37 -11.41
N GLN A 78 -2.45 -4.48 -12.34
CA GLN A 78 -1.03 -4.56 -12.02
C GLN A 78 -0.50 -3.25 -11.40
N ALA A 79 -1.03 -2.09 -11.81
CA ALA A 79 -0.67 -0.81 -11.21
C ALA A 79 -0.96 -0.73 -9.70
N SER A 80 -1.97 -1.47 -9.25
CA SER A 80 -2.40 -1.49 -7.84
C SER A 80 -1.81 -2.64 -7.02
N VAL A 81 -0.92 -3.49 -7.60
CA VAL A 81 -0.27 -4.56 -6.86
C VAL A 81 0.44 -4.00 -5.62
N ALA A 82 0.32 -4.70 -4.49
CA ALA A 82 0.96 -4.27 -3.26
C ALA A 82 2.49 -4.31 -3.41
N VAL A 83 3.19 -3.28 -2.92
CA VAL A 83 4.66 -3.20 -2.95
C VAL A 83 5.20 -2.95 -1.55
N LEU A 84 5.98 -3.91 -1.03
CA LEU A 84 6.75 -3.79 0.20
C LEU A 84 8.22 -3.57 -0.18
N MET A 85 8.77 -2.40 0.13
CA MET A 85 10.16 -2.07 -0.17
C MET A 85 11.11 -2.57 0.91
N LEU A 86 12.23 -3.15 0.48
CA LEU A 86 13.39 -3.42 1.34
C LEU A 86 14.40 -2.29 1.16
N THR A 87 14.83 -1.65 2.26
CA THR A 87 15.72 -0.50 2.21
C THR A 87 16.98 -0.73 3.03
N ALA A 88 18.10 -0.13 2.63
CA ALA A 88 19.27 -0.06 3.50
C ALA A 88 18.95 0.81 4.74
N LYS A 89 19.48 0.42 5.90
CA LYS A 89 19.28 1.13 7.16
C LYS A 89 19.92 2.51 7.10
N GLY A 90 19.12 3.57 7.16
CA GLY A 90 19.65 4.88 7.53
C GLY A 90 19.27 6.11 6.71
N ASP A 91 18.59 5.99 5.57
CA ASP A 91 18.15 7.22 4.88
C ASP A 91 16.63 7.44 5.02
N PRO A 92 16.23 8.41 5.89
CA PRO A 92 14.83 8.83 5.99
C PRO A 92 14.27 9.33 4.66
N THR A 93 15.14 9.80 3.77
CA THR A 93 14.78 10.38 2.48
C THR A 93 14.30 9.31 1.52
N ASP A 94 15.00 8.18 1.40
CA ASP A 94 14.59 7.05 0.55
C ASP A 94 13.25 6.46 0.97
N ARG A 95 13.01 6.43 2.28
CA ARG A 95 11.74 6.01 2.87
C ARG A 95 10.58 6.93 2.48
N ILE A 96 10.77 8.24 2.57
CA ILE A 96 9.76 9.23 2.19
C ILE A 96 9.52 9.15 0.68
N ILE A 97 10.58 9.10 -0.12
CA ILE A 97 10.50 9.01 -1.58
C ILE A 97 9.79 7.71 -2.01
N GLY A 98 10.12 6.56 -1.40
CA GLY A 98 9.47 5.28 -1.71
C GLY A 98 7.96 5.31 -1.48
N LEU A 99 7.52 5.92 -0.36
CA LEU A 99 6.10 6.10 -0.06
C LEU A 99 5.46 7.14 -0.98
N GLU A 100 6.18 8.20 -1.35
CA GLU A 100 5.73 9.17 -2.34
C GLU A 100 5.54 8.57 -3.74
N ILE A 101 6.30 7.56 -4.11
CA ILE A 101 6.17 6.85 -5.38
C ILE A 101 5.00 5.86 -5.36
N GLY A 102 4.52 5.46 -4.17
CA GLY A 102 3.35 4.61 -4.02
C GLY A 102 3.63 3.21 -3.48
N ALA A 103 4.73 2.99 -2.77
CA ALA A 103 4.92 1.79 -1.96
C ALA A 103 3.83 1.69 -0.87
N ASP A 104 3.44 0.47 -0.53
CA ASP A 104 2.43 0.21 0.50
C ASP A 104 3.03 0.09 1.89
N ASP A 105 4.28 -0.38 1.99
CA ASP A 105 5.07 -0.44 3.22
C ASP A 105 6.56 -0.54 2.89
N TYR A 106 7.42 -0.41 3.89
CA TYR A 106 8.87 -0.57 3.76
C TYR A 106 9.41 -1.33 4.96
N LEU A 107 10.57 -1.99 4.77
CA LEU A 107 11.27 -2.74 5.80
C LEU A 107 12.77 -2.49 5.69
N PRO A 108 13.42 -1.88 6.71
CA PRO A 108 14.87 -1.66 6.68
C PRO A 108 15.64 -2.97 6.78
N LYS A 109 16.71 -3.12 6.01
CA LYS A 109 17.72 -4.17 6.15
C LYS A 109 18.77 -3.73 7.21
N PRO A 110 19.23 -4.63 8.11
CA PRO A 110 18.80 -6.01 8.30
C PRO A 110 17.46 -6.12 9.03
N PHE A 111 16.66 -7.11 8.69
CA PHE A 111 15.35 -7.36 9.29
C PHE A 111 15.21 -8.79 9.80
N GLU A 112 14.33 -8.99 10.75
CA GLU A 112 13.95 -10.30 11.22
C GLU A 112 12.89 -10.93 10.30
N PRO A 113 13.00 -12.22 9.93
CA PRO A 113 12.01 -12.89 9.08
C PRO A 113 10.58 -12.80 9.62
N ARG A 114 10.41 -12.75 10.94
CA ARG A 114 9.11 -12.56 11.58
C ARG A 114 8.51 -11.19 11.32
N GLU A 115 9.34 -10.14 11.26
CA GLU A 115 8.88 -8.78 10.93
C GLU A 115 8.42 -8.72 9.48
N LEU A 116 9.21 -9.26 8.55
CA LEU A 116 8.82 -9.36 7.15
C LEU A 116 7.46 -10.08 7.00
N LEU A 117 7.29 -11.24 7.63
CA LEU A 117 6.02 -11.98 7.58
C LEU A 117 4.84 -11.17 8.16
N ALA A 118 5.07 -10.45 9.26
CA ALA A 118 4.02 -9.60 9.86
C ALA A 118 3.60 -8.48 8.89
N ARG A 119 4.54 -7.85 8.18
CA ARG A 119 4.28 -6.82 7.18
C ARG A 119 3.60 -7.38 5.93
N VAL A 120 4.08 -8.51 5.40
CA VAL A 120 3.44 -9.23 4.30
C VAL A 120 1.98 -9.53 4.64
N ARG A 121 1.71 -10.10 5.82
CA ARG A 121 0.34 -10.38 6.29
C ARG A 121 -0.49 -9.11 6.42
N ALA A 122 0.08 -8.04 6.95
CA ALA A 122 -0.61 -6.76 7.10
C ALA A 122 -0.99 -6.16 5.75
N VAL A 123 -0.09 -6.22 4.77
CA VAL A 123 -0.33 -5.72 3.41
C VAL A 123 -1.35 -6.60 2.67
N LEU A 124 -1.25 -7.93 2.75
CA LEU A 124 -2.14 -8.86 2.04
C LEU A 124 -3.52 -9.01 2.67
N ARG A 125 -3.65 -8.93 4.00
CA ARG A 125 -4.95 -8.96 4.69
C ARG A 125 -5.88 -7.87 4.16
N ARG A 126 -5.35 -6.73 3.79
CA ARG A 126 -6.07 -5.62 3.16
C ARG A 126 -6.75 -6.03 1.85
N ARG A 127 -6.21 -7.04 1.15
CA ARG A 127 -6.81 -7.59 -0.08
C ARG A 127 -7.77 -8.75 0.18
N ALA A 128 -7.53 -9.51 1.25
CA ALA A 128 -8.28 -10.74 1.55
C ALA A 128 -9.50 -10.50 2.45
N ASP A 129 -9.50 -9.46 3.28
CA ASP A 129 -10.69 -9.03 4.01
C ASP A 129 -11.64 -8.31 3.04
N GLY A 130 -12.22 -9.11 2.12
CA GLY A 130 -13.51 -8.82 1.57
C GLY A 130 -14.50 -8.62 2.73
N PRO A 131 -15.60 -7.91 2.54
CA PRO A 131 -16.36 -7.28 3.61
C PRO A 131 -16.86 -8.29 4.63
N ARG A 132 -16.57 -8.01 5.91
CA ARG A 132 -17.44 -8.51 6.98
C ARG A 132 -18.85 -8.01 6.69
N MET A 133 -19.77 -8.96 6.53
CA MET A 133 -21.21 -8.69 6.44
C MET A 133 -21.63 -7.81 7.61
N ASP A 134 -21.69 -6.50 7.37
CA ASP A 134 -22.66 -5.58 7.96
C ASP A 134 -22.48 -4.19 7.38
N THR A 135 -23.59 -3.70 6.77
CA THR A 135 -23.90 -2.34 6.33
C THR A 135 -23.15 -1.76 5.11
N ALA A 136 -23.95 -1.51 4.08
CA ALA A 136 -23.71 -0.66 2.90
C ALA A 136 -22.33 -0.82 2.24
N MET A 137 -22.23 -1.70 1.28
CA MET A 137 -21.05 -1.96 0.45
C MET A 137 -20.50 -0.70 -0.25
N LEU A 138 -21.36 0.30 -0.45
CA LEU A 138 -21.05 1.55 -1.13
C LEU A 138 -21.19 2.73 -0.17
N LEU A 139 -20.05 3.35 0.19
CA LEU A 139 -20.05 4.60 0.94
C LEU A 139 -20.18 5.77 -0.03
N ARG A 140 -21.17 6.64 0.19
CA ARG A 140 -21.40 7.84 -0.62
C ARG A 140 -21.32 9.11 0.23
N PHE A 141 -20.53 10.06 -0.25
CA PHE A 141 -20.35 11.38 0.36
C PHE A 141 -20.38 12.43 -0.76
N GLY A 142 -21.55 12.98 -1.02
CA GLY A 142 -21.76 13.86 -2.16
C GLY A 142 -21.36 13.19 -3.47
N SER A 143 -20.41 13.78 -4.17
CA SER A 143 -19.88 13.27 -5.44
C SER A 143 -18.85 12.14 -5.30
N LEU A 144 -18.39 11.82 -4.08
CA LEU A 144 -17.45 10.73 -3.81
C LEU A 144 -18.21 9.42 -3.53
N ALA A 145 -17.86 8.37 -4.26
CA ALA A 145 -18.34 7.01 -4.05
C ALA A 145 -17.15 6.07 -3.80
N ILE A 146 -17.22 5.29 -2.73
CA ILE A 146 -16.21 4.30 -2.34
C ILE A 146 -16.88 2.94 -2.30
N ASP A 147 -16.55 2.08 -3.26
CA ASP A 147 -17.00 0.69 -3.30
C ASP A 147 -15.98 -0.17 -2.57
N ARG A 148 -16.41 -0.72 -1.43
CA ARG A 148 -15.54 -1.49 -0.55
C ARG A 148 -15.23 -2.87 -1.10
N ASP A 149 -16.19 -3.46 -1.83
CA ASP A 149 -16.05 -4.80 -2.40
C ASP A 149 -15.21 -4.78 -3.67
N ALA A 150 -15.56 -3.90 -4.59
CA ALA A 150 -14.79 -3.72 -5.81
C ALA A 150 -13.45 -3.01 -5.55
N ARG A 151 -13.22 -2.47 -4.33
CA ARG A 151 -12.05 -1.65 -3.96
C ARG A 151 -11.82 -0.49 -4.93
N THR A 152 -12.90 0.17 -5.34
CA THR A 152 -12.85 1.28 -6.28
C THR A 152 -13.32 2.58 -5.64
N VAL A 153 -12.77 3.67 -6.15
CA VAL A 153 -13.14 5.03 -5.75
C VAL A 153 -13.54 5.82 -6.98
N GLN A 154 -14.64 6.54 -6.88
CA GLN A 154 -15.11 7.43 -7.95
C GLN A 154 -15.41 8.81 -7.39
N VAL A 155 -15.04 9.84 -8.15
CA VAL A 155 -15.41 11.25 -7.88
C VAL A 155 -16.14 11.77 -9.10
N MET A 156 -17.39 12.23 -8.93
CA MET A 156 -18.28 12.66 -10.04
C MET A 156 -18.44 11.57 -11.11
N GLY A 157 -18.46 10.28 -10.71
CA GLY A 157 -18.56 9.13 -11.62
C GLY A 157 -17.25 8.75 -12.32
N ALA A 158 -16.18 9.53 -12.18
CA ALA A 158 -14.87 9.21 -12.73
C ALA A 158 -14.05 8.37 -11.75
N ALA A 159 -13.52 7.22 -12.19
CA ALA A 159 -12.66 6.38 -11.38
C ALA A 159 -11.37 7.12 -10.95
N ARG A 160 -10.93 6.85 -9.73
CA ARG A 160 -9.71 7.37 -9.13
C ARG A 160 -8.80 6.22 -8.72
N GLU A 161 -7.55 6.30 -9.10
CA GLU A 161 -6.57 5.28 -8.76
C GLU A 161 -5.96 5.58 -7.39
N LEU A 162 -6.02 4.57 -6.52
CA LEU A 162 -5.37 4.56 -5.21
C LEU A 162 -4.62 3.23 -5.07
N THR A 163 -3.47 3.25 -4.40
CA THR A 163 -2.83 1.99 -3.99
C THR A 163 -3.70 1.28 -2.95
N SER A 164 -3.48 -0.02 -2.76
CA SER A 164 -4.24 -0.79 -1.78
C SER A 164 -4.20 -0.15 -0.39
N TYR A 165 -3.04 0.37 0.02
CA TYR A 165 -2.89 1.04 1.31
C TYR A 165 -3.64 2.38 1.41
N GLN A 166 -3.57 3.19 0.36
CA GLN A 166 -4.32 4.46 0.30
C GLN A 166 -5.82 4.24 0.33
N PHE A 167 -6.30 3.20 -0.35
CA PHE A 167 -7.71 2.81 -0.31
C PHE A 167 -8.14 2.45 1.11
N ASP A 168 -7.37 1.63 1.83
CA ASP A 168 -7.70 1.23 3.20
C ASP A 168 -7.67 2.40 4.18
N LEU A 169 -6.71 3.32 4.04
CA LEU A 169 -6.69 4.56 4.80
C LEU A 169 -7.93 5.41 4.56
N LEU A 170 -8.35 5.53 3.29
CA LEU A 170 -9.56 6.26 2.91
C LEU A 170 -10.81 5.62 3.52
N VAL A 171 -10.94 4.29 3.45
CA VAL A 171 -12.06 3.55 4.04
C VAL A 171 -12.08 3.72 5.56
N ALA A 172 -10.95 3.58 6.24
CA ALA A 172 -10.85 3.73 7.69
C ALA A 172 -11.30 5.12 8.17
N LEU A 173 -11.00 6.16 7.40
CA LEU A 173 -11.45 7.52 7.64
C LEU A 173 -12.94 7.70 7.32
N ALA A 174 -13.40 7.20 6.18
CA ALA A 174 -14.77 7.35 5.70
C ALA A 174 -15.79 6.64 6.60
N GLU A 175 -15.48 5.44 7.10
CA GLU A 175 -16.31 4.71 8.06
C GLU A 175 -16.50 5.46 9.39
N ARG A 176 -15.56 6.34 9.72
CA ARG A 176 -15.57 7.16 10.93
C ARG A 176 -15.79 8.64 10.62
N ALA A 177 -16.51 8.94 9.52
CA ALA A 177 -16.76 10.31 9.06
C ALA A 177 -17.30 11.20 10.19
N GLY A 178 -16.76 12.41 10.29
CA GLY A 178 -17.07 13.39 11.34
C GLY A 178 -16.35 13.17 12.67
N ARG A 179 -15.53 12.12 12.80
CA ARG A 179 -14.69 11.89 13.99
C ARG A 179 -13.24 12.24 13.67
N VAL A 180 -12.59 12.95 14.57
CA VAL A 180 -11.14 13.17 14.49
C VAL A 180 -10.45 11.89 14.91
N LEU A 181 -9.56 11.39 14.05
CA LEU A 181 -8.72 10.23 14.33
C LEU A 181 -7.27 10.70 14.44
N THR A 182 -6.59 10.23 15.48
CA THR A 182 -5.15 10.43 15.59
C THR A 182 -4.42 9.62 14.51
N ARG A 183 -3.16 9.97 14.23
CA ARG A 183 -2.34 9.20 13.29
C ARG A 183 -2.24 7.74 13.70
N ASP A 184 -2.04 7.49 14.99
CA ASP A 184 -1.95 6.14 15.56
C ASP A 184 -3.25 5.37 15.38
N GLN A 185 -4.40 5.99 15.66
CA GLN A 185 -5.72 5.37 15.46
C GLN A 185 -6.00 5.02 14.00
N ILE A 186 -5.58 5.88 13.06
CA ILE A 186 -5.73 5.59 11.63
C ILE A 186 -4.84 4.42 11.23
N MET A 187 -3.60 4.41 11.72
CA MET A 187 -2.65 3.35 11.44
C MET A 187 -3.07 2.02 12.08
N GLU A 188 -3.53 2.04 13.33
CA GLU A 188 -4.07 0.87 14.01
C GLU A 188 -5.28 0.29 13.25
N ALA A 189 -6.19 1.14 12.79
CA ALA A 189 -7.35 0.71 12.00
C ALA A 189 -6.96 -0.01 10.71
N VAL A 190 -5.82 0.36 10.10
CA VAL A 190 -5.33 -0.22 8.86
C VAL A 190 -4.30 -1.33 9.10
N ARG A 191 -3.44 -1.25 10.11
CA ARG A 191 -2.34 -2.21 10.37
C ARG A 191 -2.59 -3.19 11.51
N GLY A 192 -3.51 -2.89 12.44
CA GLY A 192 -3.85 -3.76 13.55
C GLY A 192 -2.77 -3.92 14.63
N ARG A 193 -1.80 -3.02 14.74
CA ARG A 193 -0.77 -2.96 15.81
C ARG A 193 -0.19 -1.56 16.01
N GLU A 194 0.34 -1.31 17.23
CA GLU A 194 1.04 -0.08 17.62
C GLU A 194 2.26 0.22 16.76
N LEU A 195 2.54 1.51 16.59
CA LEU A 195 3.60 2.07 15.75
C LEU A 195 4.81 2.50 16.55
N ASP A 196 5.97 2.45 15.91
CA ASP A 196 7.13 3.27 16.28
C ASP A 196 6.79 4.77 16.14
N ALA A 197 7.14 5.54 17.18
CA ALA A 197 6.73 6.93 17.41
C ALA A 197 7.11 7.98 16.33
N PHE A 198 7.68 7.57 15.18
CA PHE A 198 8.18 8.46 14.12
C PHE A 198 7.67 8.17 12.70
N ASP A 199 6.60 7.39 12.55
CA ASP A 199 6.12 7.07 11.20
C ASP A 199 5.30 8.22 10.59
N ARG A 200 5.98 9.15 9.91
CA ARG A 200 5.35 10.23 9.12
C ARG A 200 4.75 9.75 7.80
N SER A 201 4.75 8.46 7.53
CA SER A 201 4.26 7.88 6.27
C SER A 201 2.80 8.22 6.01
N ILE A 202 1.98 8.34 7.05
CA ILE A 202 0.56 8.64 6.92
C ILE A 202 0.32 10.01 6.29
N ASP A 203 1.12 11.02 6.61
CA ASP A 203 0.94 12.38 6.09
C ASP A 203 1.18 12.41 4.56
N VAL A 204 2.13 11.62 4.07
CA VAL A 204 2.40 11.45 2.64
C VAL A 204 1.23 10.77 1.94
N HIS A 205 0.71 9.68 2.52
CA HIS A 205 -0.45 9.00 1.96
C HIS A 205 -1.70 9.87 1.99
N MET A 206 -1.91 10.70 3.03
CA MET A 206 -3.00 11.67 3.07
C MET A 206 -2.88 12.70 1.95
N GLY A 207 -1.67 13.17 1.66
CA GLY A 207 -1.41 14.06 0.51
C GLY A 207 -1.81 13.41 -0.81
N ARG A 208 -1.47 12.13 -1.01
CA ARG A 208 -1.81 11.37 -2.22
C ARG A 208 -3.31 11.09 -2.35
N ILE A 209 -3.95 10.68 -1.26
CA ILE A 209 -5.40 10.46 -1.25
C ILE A 209 -6.13 11.77 -1.60
N ARG A 210 -5.70 12.90 -1.02
CA ARG A 210 -6.26 14.21 -1.36
C ARG A 210 -6.09 14.54 -2.83
N ALA A 211 -4.90 14.31 -3.40
CA ALA A 211 -4.66 14.55 -4.82
C ALA A 211 -5.59 13.73 -5.72
N ALA A 212 -6.03 12.56 -5.29
CA ALA A 212 -6.94 11.71 -6.04
C ALA A 212 -8.42 12.10 -5.88
N ILE A 213 -8.85 12.49 -4.67
CA ILE A 213 -10.29 12.63 -4.36
C ILE A 213 -10.77 14.08 -4.17
N GLU A 214 -9.87 15.04 -3.89
CA GLU A 214 -10.25 16.46 -3.73
C GLU A 214 -10.28 17.17 -5.08
N VAL A 215 -11.04 18.26 -5.16
CA VAL A 215 -10.97 19.18 -6.31
C VAL A 215 -9.66 19.96 -6.28
N ASP A 216 -9.26 20.39 -5.09
CA ASP A 216 -7.97 21.03 -4.82
C ASP A 216 -7.35 20.42 -3.56
N ALA A 217 -6.24 19.68 -3.73
CA ALA A 217 -5.54 19.04 -2.64
C ALA A 217 -4.93 20.02 -1.61
N LYS A 218 -4.71 21.30 -2.01
CA LYS A 218 -4.17 22.34 -1.11
C LYS A 218 -5.26 22.94 -0.21
N THR A 219 -6.51 22.93 -0.67
CA THR A 219 -7.69 23.37 0.08
C THR A 219 -8.70 22.24 0.24
N PRO A 220 -8.33 21.15 0.96
CA PRO A 220 -9.15 19.96 1.04
C PRO A 220 -10.45 20.21 1.78
N LYS A 221 -11.54 19.62 1.27
CA LYS A 221 -12.86 19.65 1.90
C LYS A 221 -13.29 18.30 2.46
N ARG A 222 -12.74 17.20 1.96
CA ARG A 222 -13.10 15.84 2.37
C ARG A 222 -12.23 15.32 3.51
N ILE A 223 -10.93 15.44 3.39
CA ILE A 223 -9.99 15.03 4.44
C ILE A 223 -9.33 16.27 5.03
N LEU A 224 -9.76 16.66 6.22
CA LEU A 224 -9.25 17.85 6.91
C LEU A 224 -8.14 17.48 7.89
N THR A 225 -7.11 18.33 8.00
CA THR A 225 -6.06 18.18 9.00
C THR A 225 -6.46 18.88 10.29
N VAL A 226 -6.44 18.16 11.40
CA VAL A 226 -6.54 18.72 12.75
C VAL A 226 -5.12 18.84 13.29
N ARG A 227 -4.59 20.07 13.28
CA ARG A 227 -3.18 20.33 13.67
C ARG A 227 -2.86 19.77 15.05
N GLY A 228 -1.73 19.09 15.17
CA GLY A 228 -1.28 18.46 16.41
C GLY A 228 -2.02 17.19 16.82
N VAL A 229 -3.11 16.81 16.14
CA VAL A 229 -3.93 15.64 16.48
C VAL A 229 -3.90 14.58 15.37
N GLY A 230 -4.42 14.89 14.19
CA GLY A 230 -4.56 13.92 13.11
C GLY A 230 -5.46 14.41 11.98
N TYR A 231 -6.42 13.58 11.59
CA TYR A 231 -7.29 13.84 10.45
C TYR A 231 -8.76 13.57 10.75
N VAL A 232 -9.63 14.25 10.01
CA VAL A 232 -11.07 13.99 10.03
C VAL A 232 -11.61 13.95 8.59
N PHE A 233 -12.44 12.96 8.32
CA PHE A 233 -13.17 12.88 7.08
C PHE A 233 -14.52 13.62 7.26
N ALA A 234 -14.76 14.62 6.44
CA ALA A 234 -15.96 15.46 6.55
C ALA A 234 -17.22 14.65 6.18
N ARG A 235 -18.31 14.80 6.95
CA ARG A 235 -19.60 14.16 6.64
C ARG A 235 -20.32 14.84 5.48
N GLN A 236 -20.24 16.18 5.43
CA GLN A 236 -20.78 17.00 4.35
C GLN A 236 -19.60 17.51 3.53
N GLN A 237 -19.62 17.27 2.23
CA GLN A 237 -18.46 17.49 1.36
C GLN A 237 -18.76 18.38 0.14
N ASP A 238 -20.02 18.62 -0.15
CA ASP A 238 -20.50 19.43 -1.27
C ASP A 238 -21.40 20.57 -0.78
#